data_1762a5221b595a7e077e2511a24395b1
#
_entry.id   1762a5221b595a7e077e2511a24395b1
#
_cell.length_a   1.000
_cell.length_b   1.000
_cell.length_c   1.000
_cell.angle_alpha   90.00
_cell.angle_beta   90.00
_cell.angle_gamma   90.00
#
_symmetry.space_group_name_H-M   'P 1'
#
loop_
_entity.id
_entity.type
_entity.pdbx_description
1 polymer ?
#
loop_
_entity_poly.entity_id
_entity_poly.type
_entity_poly.pdbx_seq_one_letter_code
_entity_poly.pdbx_strand_id
1 'polypeptide(L)'
;MEHQPTLELVQEVELIGHNKKHRMKKVVKNAEEAIAGIKSGMTLMLGGFGLCGIPEKCIEALSKKPKITDLTCISNNAGVDDFGLGLLLKNHQIKKMISSYVGENAEFERQMLSGELEVELTPQGTLAEKCRAGGAGIPAFFTPAGYGTEIAEGKETREYKGKMYILEESLVSDYSIVKAWKGDTKGNLVFKATARNFNPVMGMAGTITIAEVEHLVEPGELDPNEIHTPGIFVHRIFEGKNYEKRIEQKTISK
;
A
#
# COMPACT_ATOMS: atom_id res chain seq x y z
N MET A 1 -35.34 -10.36 -35.20
CA MET A 1 -36.21 -10.22 -34.01
C MET A 1 -35.37 -9.54 -32.95
N GLU A 2 -35.52 -8.23 -32.83
CA GLU A 2 -34.83 -7.43 -31.82
C GLU A 2 -35.49 -7.68 -30.45
N HIS A 3 -34.70 -8.14 -29.49
CA HIS A 3 -35.15 -8.32 -28.12
C HIS A 3 -35.17 -6.94 -27.45
N GLN A 4 -36.35 -6.33 -27.34
CA GLN A 4 -36.53 -5.16 -26.47
C GLN A 4 -36.47 -5.64 -24.99
N PRO A 5 -35.68 -4.98 -24.15
CA PRO A 5 -35.66 -5.29 -22.69
C PRO A 5 -37.05 -5.01 -22.10
N THR A 6 -37.51 -5.90 -21.24
CA THR A 6 -38.82 -5.77 -20.59
C THR A 6 -38.86 -4.57 -19.65
N LEU A 7 -40.03 -3.92 -19.55
CA LEU A 7 -40.24 -2.73 -18.68
C LEU A 7 -39.78 -2.92 -17.22
N GLU A 8 -39.81 -4.16 -16.70
CA GLU A 8 -39.35 -4.49 -15.35
C GLU A 8 -37.84 -4.28 -15.17
N LEU A 9 -37.01 -4.64 -16.18
CA LEU A 9 -35.55 -4.42 -16.11
C LEU A 9 -35.21 -2.92 -16.13
N VAL A 10 -35.98 -2.11 -16.82
CA VAL A 10 -35.78 -0.65 -16.86
C VAL A 10 -36.17 -0.03 -15.50
N GLN A 11 -37.23 -0.51 -14.85
CA GLN A 11 -37.63 -0.04 -13.52
C GLN A 11 -36.65 -0.46 -12.41
N GLU A 12 -36.07 -1.66 -12.48
CA GLU A 12 -35.01 -2.06 -11.52
C GLU A 12 -33.74 -1.21 -11.67
N VAL A 13 -33.34 -0.84 -12.87
CA VAL A 13 -32.20 0.04 -13.12
C VAL A 13 -32.47 1.46 -12.61
N GLU A 14 -33.69 1.97 -12.75
CA GLU A 14 -34.08 3.28 -12.20
C GLU A 14 -34.16 3.28 -10.66
N LEU A 15 -34.60 2.21 -10.03
CA LEU A 15 -34.61 2.07 -8.56
C LEU A 15 -33.20 2.03 -7.98
N ILE A 16 -32.24 1.46 -8.68
CA ILE A 16 -30.80 1.48 -8.29
C ILE A 16 -30.22 2.90 -8.43
N GLY A 17 -30.74 3.71 -9.36
CA GLY A 17 -30.29 5.09 -9.57
C GLY A 17 -30.74 6.11 -8.53
N HIS A 18 -31.82 5.85 -7.78
CA HIS A 18 -32.43 6.81 -6.83
C HIS A 18 -32.02 6.63 -5.38
N ASN A 19 -31.23 5.61 -5.06
CA ASN A 19 -30.56 5.57 -3.76
C ASN A 19 -29.51 6.69 -3.76
N LYS A 20 -29.81 7.84 -3.14
CA LYS A 20 -28.82 8.87 -2.80
C LYS A 20 -27.68 8.16 -2.07
N LYS A 21 -26.69 7.66 -2.84
CA LYS A 21 -25.43 7.18 -2.30
C LYS A 21 -24.95 8.29 -1.38
N HIS A 22 -24.98 8.05 -0.08
CA HIS A 22 -24.16 8.81 0.85
C HIS A 22 -22.73 8.69 0.33
N ARG A 23 -22.32 9.66 -0.46
CA ARG A 23 -20.98 9.73 -1.03
C ARG A 23 -20.07 9.90 0.16
N MET A 24 -19.46 8.80 0.62
CA MET A 24 -18.61 8.83 1.79
C MET A 24 -17.59 9.94 1.60
N LYS A 25 -17.55 10.88 2.55
CA LYS A 25 -16.58 11.97 2.54
C LYS A 25 -15.22 11.35 2.74
N LYS A 26 -14.39 11.34 1.70
CA LYS A 26 -13.05 10.74 1.75
C LYS A 26 -12.05 11.59 2.51
N VAL A 27 -12.24 12.91 2.47
CA VAL A 27 -11.35 13.85 3.14
C VAL A 27 -11.54 13.76 4.65
N VAL A 28 -10.46 13.44 5.34
CA VAL A 28 -10.35 13.41 6.81
C VAL A 28 -9.42 14.52 7.27
N LYS A 29 -9.47 14.87 8.55
CA LYS A 29 -8.80 16.07 9.07
C LYS A 29 -7.27 15.91 9.17
N ASN A 30 -6.81 14.71 9.53
CA ASN A 30 -5.42 14.44 9.86
C ASN A 30 -5.14 12.94 9.88
N ALA A 31 -3.89 12.58 10.17
CA ALA A 31 -3.45 11.20 10.24
C ALA A 31 -4.16 10.38 11.34
N GLU A 32 -4.46 10.98 12.48
CA GLU A 32 -5.15 10.30 13.60
C GLU A 32 -6.55 9.86 13.20
N GLU A 33 -7.29 10.70 12.47
CA GLU A 33 -8.60 10.35 11.93
C GLU A 33 -8.44 9.33 10.78
N ALA A 34 -7.40 9.47 9.96
CA ALA A 34 -7.16 8.59 8.83
C ALA A 34 -6.91 7.14 9.27
N ILE A 35 -6.09 6.92 10.31
CA ILE A 35 -5.77 5.58 10.84
C ILE A 35 -6.84 5.02 11.80
N ALA A 36 -7.92 5.76 12.04
CA ALA A 36 -8.99 5.28 12.91
C ALA A 36 -9.58 3.97 12.38
N GLY A 37 -9.62 2.96 13.26
CA GLY A 37 -10.08 1.61 12.91
C GLY A 37 -8.95 0.60 12.71
N ILE A 38 -7.68 1.01 12.63
CA ILE A 38 -6.55 0.08 12.71
C ILE A 38 -6.50 -0.53 14.12
N LYS A 39 -6.37 -1.85 14.17
CA LYS A 39 -6.37 -2.64 15.41
C LYS A 39 -5.19 -3.62 15.40
N SER A 40 -4.87 -4.15 16.59
CA SER A 40 -3.89 -5.23 16.73
C SER A 40 -4.25 -6.44 15.84
N GLY A 41 -3.21 -7.09 15.31
CA GLY A 41 -3.33 -8.27 14.44
C GLY A 41 -3.67 -7.97 12.98
N MET A 42 -3.90 -6.71 12.59
CA MET A 42 -4.22 -6.34 11.21
C MET A 42 -3.00 -6.37 10.31
N THR A 43 -3.24 -6.59 9.01
CA THR A 43 -2.25 -6.50 7.95
C THR A 43 -2.27 -5.10 7.33
N LEU A 44 -1.11 -4.46 7.29
CA LEU A 44 -0.91 -3.13 6.73
C LEU A 44 0.06 -3.18 5.54
N MET A 45 -0.29 -2.57 4.42
CA MET A 45 0.66 -2.22 3.36
C MET A 45 1.10 -0.78 3.53
N LEU A 46 2.41 -0.53 3.50
CA LEU A 46 2.96 0.82 3.65
C LEU A 46 3.87 1.12 2.45
N GLY A 47 3.46 2.11 1.67
CA GLY A 47 4.18 2.57 0.49
C GLY A 47 5.56 3.13 0.82
N GLY A 48 6.36 3.33 -0.20
CA GLY A 48 7.73 3.82 -0.09
C GLY A 48 8.76 2.84 -0.62
N PHE A 49 9.97 3.35 -0.79
CA PHE A 49 11.16 2.59 -1.20
C PHE A 49 12.38 3.26 -0.56
N GLY A 50 13.15 2.53 0.24
CA GLY A 50 14.14 3.16 1.08
C GLY A 50 13.47 4.18 2.00
N LEU A 51 13.90 5.43 1.94
CA LEU A 51 13.29 6.54 2.67
C LEU A 51 12.41 7.43 1.78
N CYS A 52 12.20 7.05 0.50
CA CYS A 52 11.47 7.86 -0.47
C CYS A 52 9.99 7.47 -0.53
N GLY A 53 9.09 8.44 -0.43
CA GLY A 53 7.65 8.23 -0.54
C GLY A 53 7.02 7.52 0.67
N ILE A 54 7.62 7.61 1.84
CA ILE A 54 7.11 7.02 3.08
C ILE A 54 5.91 7.84 3.59
N PRO A 55 4.81 7.18 4.02
CA PRO A 55 3.67 7.85 4.66
C PRO A 55 3.99 8.24 6.10
N GLU A 56 4.81 9.28 6.27
CA GLU A 56 5.39 9.71 7.55
C GLU A 56 4.34 9.99 8.61
N LYS A 57 3.29 10.72 8.23
CA LYS A 57 2.32 11.23 9.21
C LYS A 57 1.43 10.12 9.75
N CYS A 58 1.04 9.17 8.91
CA CYS A 58 0.28 7.99 9.36
C CYS A 58 1.14 7.09 10.25
N ILE A 59 2.41 6.87 9.92
CA ILE A 59 3.33 6.08 10.75
C ILE A 59 3.57 6.76 12.09
N GLU A 60 3.83 8.08 12.11
CA GLU A 60 3.96 8.86 13.35
C GLU A 60 2.70 8.78 14.22
N ALA A 61 1.51 8.88 13.62
CA ALA A 61 0.25 8.77 14.35
C ALA A 61 0.05 7.36 14.94
N LEU A 62 0.44 6.32 14.19
CA LEU A 62 0.33 4.92 14.64
C LEU A 62 1.34 4.61 15.75
N SER A 63 2.58 5.15 15.68
CA SER A 63 3.60 4.96 16.70
C SER A 63 3.20 5.52 18.07
N LYS A 64 2.32 6.54 18.10
CA LYS A 64 1.74 7.11 19.32
C LYS A 64 0.61 6.26 19.92
N LYS A 65 0.30 5.11 19.32
CA LYS A 65 -0.71 4.16 19.80
C LYS A 65 -0.08 2.81 20.15
N PRO A 66 0.79 2.74 21.17
CA PRO A 66 1.60 1.54 21.46
C PRO A 66 0.77 0.32 21.89
N LYS A 67 -0.52 0.50 22.15
CA LYS A 67 -1.45 -0.61 22.43
C LYS A 67 -1.90 -1.36 21.17
N ILE A 68 -1.63 -0.83 19.97
CA ILE A 68 -1.86 -1.52 18.70
C ILE A 68 -0.61 -2.33 18.42
N THR A 69 -0.70 -3.65 18.54
CA THR A 69 0.42 -4.61 18.42
C THR A 69 0.10 -5.73 17.42
N ASP A 70 1.02 -6.66 17.26
CA ASP A 70 0.86 -7.86 16.43
C ASP A 70 0.53 -7.56 14.96
N LEU A 71 0.96 -6.41 14.46
CA LEU A 71 0.75 -6.01 13.08
C LEU A 71 1.58 -6.86 12.11
N THR A 72 0.99 -7.25 10.99
CA THR A 72 1.73 -7.71 9.81
C THR A 72 1.94 -6.53 8.88
N CYS A 73 3.19 -6.12 8.65
CA CYS A 73 3.52 -5.01 7.76
C CYS A 73 4.13 -5.52 6.46
N ILE A 74 3.55 -5.10 5.33
CA ILE A 74 4.02 -5.37 3.98
C ILE A 74 4.63 -4.07 3.45
N SER A 75 5.93 -4.04 3.23
CA SER A 75 6.65 -2.87 2.72
C SER A 75 7.96 -3.30 2.08
N ASN A 76 8.51 -2.48 1.17
CA ASN A 76 9.79 -2.78 0.54
C ASN A 76 10.91 -2.99 1.58
N ASN A 77 10.96 -2.12 2.60
CA ASN A 77 11.87 -2.15 3.75
C ASN A 77 11.18 -1.50 4.96
N ALA A 78 11.88 -1.37 6.08
CA ALA A 78 11.32 -0.78 7.30
C ALA A 78 11.86 0.63 7.62
N GLY A 79 12.33 1.37 6.62
CA GLY A 79 12.97 2.67 6.87
C GLY A 79 14.31 2.51 7.58
N VAL A 80 14.56 3.38 8.55
CA VAL A 80 15.71 3.33 9.46
C VAL A 80 15.21 3.41 10.91
N ASP A 81 16.08 3.20 11.90
CA ASP A 81 15.70 3.05 13.32
C ASP A 81 14.80 4.17 13.88
N ASP A 82 14.97 5.40 13.39
CA ASP A 82 14.26 6.58 13.87
C ASP A 82 13.32 7.22 12.83
N PHE A 83 13.03 6.50 11.73
CA PHE A 83 12.18 7.03 10.66
C PHE A 83 11.46 5.92 9.88
N GLY A 84 10.23 6.20 9.47
CA GLY A 84 9.39 5.23 8.79
C GLY A 84 8.98 4.09 9.74
N LEU A 85 8.91 2.87 9.24
CA LEU A 85 8.49 1.70 10.03
C LEU A 85 9.43 1.37 11.20
N GLY A 86 10.67 1.89 11.21
CA GLY A 86 11.56 1.76 12.36
C GLY A 86 10.93 2.27 13.66
N LEU A 87 10.07 3.29 13.58
CA LEU A 87 9.32 3.77 14.76
C LEU A 87 8.38 2.71 15.34
N LEU A 88 7.74 1.91 14.49
CA LEU A 88 6.83 0.85 14.90
C LEU A 88 7.59 -0.39 15.39
N LEU A 89 8.74 -0.71 14.79
CA LEU A 89 9.63 -1.78 15.25
C LEU A 89 10.15 -1.47 16.65
N LYS A 90 10.64 -0.26 16.87
CA LYS A 90 11.11 0.19 18.19
C LYS A 90 10.03 0.08 19.28
N ASN A 91 8.78 0.24 18.92
CA ASN A 91 7.65 0.10 19.82
C ASN A 91 7.13 -1.34 19.95
N HIS A 92 7.75 -2.33 19.28
CA HIS A 92 7.28 -3.72 19.20
C HIS A 92 5.81 -3.85 18.74
N GLN A 93 5.39 -2.97 17.82
CA GLN A 93 4.04 -2.99 17.25
C GLN A 93 3.90 -3.98 16.10
N ILE A 94 5.01 -4.39 15.47
CA ILE A 94 5.05 -5.28 14.32
C ILE A 94 5.45 -6.67 14.78
N LYS A 95 4.62 -7.67 14.45
CA LYS A 95 4.90 -9.09 14.69
C LYS A 95 5.53 -9.76 13.46
N LYS A 96 5.11 -9.33 12.26
CA LYS A 96 5.59 -9.90 10.99
C LYS A 96 5.90 -8.80 9.98
N MET A 97 7.04 -8.92 9.30
CA MET A 97 7.38 -8.13 8.12
C MET A 97 7.40 -9.01 6.87
N ILE A 98 6.69 -8.59 5.82
CA ILE A 98 6.85 -9.12 4.46
C ILE A 98 7.56 -8.04 3.66
N SER A 99 8.82 -8.30 3.31
CA SER A 99 9.74 -7.26 2.83
C SER A 99 10.72 -7.82 1.81
N SER A 100 11.29 -6.96 0.98
CA SER A 100 12.33 -7.36 0.03
C SER A 100 13.75 -7.03 0.49
N TYR A 101 13.88 -6.28 1.59
CA TYR A 101 15.15 -5.80 2.08
C TYR A 101 15.07 -5.46 3.56
N VAL A 102 16.01 -5.96 4.37
CA VAL A 102 16.10 -5.63 5.80
C VAL A 102 16.65 -4.21 5.96
N GLY A 103 17.66 -3.87 5.19
CA GLY A 103 18.15 -2.52 5.01
C GLY A 103 19.07 -2.01 6.10
N GLU A 104 19.13 -0.68 6.22
CA GLU A 104 19.96 0.08 7.15
C GLU A 104 19.19 0.36 8.46
N ASN A 105 18.45 -0.64 8.96
CA ASN A 105 17.65 -0.57 10.19
C ASN A 105 18.17 -1.60 11.16
N ALA A 106 18.96 -1.16 12.15
CA ALA A 106 19.63 -2.04 13.11
C ALA A 106 18.61 -2.75 14.01
N GLU A 107 17.53 -2.11 14.38
CA GLU A 107 16.47 -2.72 15.20
C GLU A 107 15.70 -3.79 14.42
N PHE A 108 15.47 -3.60 13.10
CA PHE A 108 14.90 -4.64 12.26
C PHE A 108 15.79 -5.88 12.22
N GLU A 109 17.09 -5.70 11.94
CA GLU A 109 18.06 -6.78 11.92
C GLU A 109 18.13 -7.50 13.27
N ARG A 110 18.20 -6.75 14.37
CA ARG A 110 18.24 -7.31 15.73
C ARG A 110 17.01 -8.17 16.04
N GLN A 111 15.81 -7.66 15.79
CA GLN A 111 14.55 -8.40 16.06
C GLN A 111 14.40 -9.63 15.17
N MET A 112 14.84 -9.56 13.91
CA MET A 112 14.86 -10.70 13.00
C MET A 112 15.80 -11.79 13.51
N LEU A 113 17.04 -11.45 13.85
CA LEU A 113 18.06 -12.41 14.32
C LEU A 113 17.72 -13.03 15.67
N SER A 114 17.06 -12.28 16.55
CA SER A 114 16.61 -12.80 17.86
C SER A 114 15.34 -13.65 17.79
N GLY A 115 14.64 -13.65 16.65
CA GLY A 115 13.36 -14.34 16.49
C GLY A 115 12.16 -13.61 17.11
N GLU A 116 12.34 -12.37 17.57
CA GLU A 116 11.24 -11.52 18.07
C GLU A 116 10.30 -11.07 16.95
N LEU A 117 10.83 -10.93 15.73
CA LEU A 117 10.10 -10.52 14.53
C LEU A 117 10.12 -11.63 13.50
N GLU A 118 8.96 -12.08 13.06
CA GLU A 118 8.83 -12.93 11.87
C GLU A 118 9.13 -12.12 10.61
N VAL A 119 10.03 -12.62 9.77
CA VAL A 119 10.40 -11.93 8.51
C VAL A 119 10.25 -12.87 7.34
N GLU A 120 9.43 -12.49 6.37
CA GLU A 120 9.29 -13.12 5.06
C GLU A 120 10.00 -12.28 4.02
N LEU A 121 11.20 -12.72 3.61
CA LEU A 121 11.93 -12.05 2.52
C LEU A 121 11.39 -12.51 1.17
N THR A 122 10.91 -11.56 0.41
CA THR A 122 10.33 -11.76 -0.93
C THR A 122 11.18 -11.01 -1.95
N PRO A 123 11.58 -11.62 -3.09
CA PRO A 123 12.27 -10.88 -4.15
C PRO A 123 11.50 -9.62 -4.53
N GLN A 124 12.19 -8.50 -4.69
CA GLN A 124 11.56 -7.18 -4.81
C GLN A 124 10.53 -7.09 -5.94
N GLY A 125 10.85 -7.63 -7.13
CA GLY A 125 9.90 -7.66 -8.25
C GLY A 125 8.69 -8.55 -7.95
N THR A 126 8.91 -9.66 -7.23
CA THR A 126 7.82 -10.54 -6.78
C THR A 126 6.93 -9.83 -5.76
N LEU A 127 7.50 -9.11 -4.79
CA LEU A 127 6.73 -8.32 -3.82
C LEU A 127 5.84 -7.28 -4.52
N ALA A 128 6.40 -6.57 -5.50
CA ALA A 128 5.64 -5.59 -6.28
C ALA A 128 4.48 -6.25 -7.05
N GLU A 129 4.74 -7.39 -7.69
CA GLU A 129 3.72 -8.12 -8.44
C GLU A 129 2.67 -8.76 -7.52
N LYS A 130 3.06 -9.28 -6.34
CA LYS A 130 2.10 -9.80 -5.33
C LYS A 130 1.11 -8.70 -4.91
N CYS A 131 1.58 -7.47 -4.67
CA CYS A 131 0.71 -6.33 -4.37
C CYS A 131 -0.17 -5.95 -5.59
N ARG A 132 0.42 -5.87 -6.80
CA ARG A 132 -0.33 -5.55 -8.01
C ARG A 132 -1.41 -6.58 -8.31
N ALA A 133 -1.08 -7.86 -8.22
CA ALA A 133 -2.00 -8.97 -8.43
C ALA A 133 -3.17 -8.93 -7.43
N GLY A 134 -2.87 -8.72 -6.14
CA GLY A 134 -3.89 -8.56 -5.09
C GLY A 134 -4.84 -7.42 -5.38
N GLY A 135 -4.32 -6.24 -5.75
CA GLY A 135 -5.12 -5.08 -6.12
C GLY A 135 -5.96 -5.26 -7.40
N ALA A 136 -5.57 -6.19 -8.27
CA ALA A 136 -6.29 -6.56 -9.50
C ALA A 136 -7.24 -7.76 -9.32
N GLY A 137 -7.32 -8.35 -8.12
CA GLY A 137 -8.13 -9.54 -7.87
C GLY A 137 -7.56 -10.83 -8.47
N ILE A 138 -6.25 -10.86 -8.80
CA ILE A 138 -5.54 -12.04 -9.30
C ILE A 138 -4.99 -12.79 -8.09
N PRO A 139 -5.42 -14.04 -7.83
CA PRO A 139 -5.09 -14.73 -6.59
C PRO A 139 -3.63 -15.20 -6.54
N ALA A 140 -3.05 -15.55 -7.69
CA ALA A 140 -1.68 -16.07 -7.79
C ALA A 140 -1.13 -15.90 -9.21
N PHE A 141 0.19 -16.00 -9.35
CA PHE A 141 0.88 -15.92 -10.63
C PHE A 141 2.17 -16.74 -10.60
N PHE A 142 2.69 -17.10 -11.77
CA PHE A 142 3.97 -17.79 -11.91
C PHE A 142 5.10 -16.79 -12.20
N THR A 143 6.22 -16.91 -11.46
CA THR A 143 7.43 -16.10 -11.66
C THR A 143 8.67 -16.98 -11.68
N PRO A 144 9.70 -16.65 -12.48
CA PRO A 144 10.97 -17.36 -12.44
C PRO A 144 11.88 -16.90 -11.28
N ALA A 145 11.55 -15.78 -10.63
CA ALA A 145 12.34 -15.23 -9.53
C ALA A 145 12.28 -16.15 -8.32
N GLY A 146 13.44 -16.52 -7.79
CA GLY A 146 13.55 -17.41 -6.64
C GLY A 146 13.52 -18.92 -6.96
N TYR A 147 13.27 -19.34 -8.20
CA TYR A 147 13.38 -20.76 -8.56
C TYR A 147 14.80 -21.29 -8.30
N GLY A 148 14.90 -22.47 -7.66
CA GLY A 148 16.18 -23.07 -7.29
C GLY A 148 16.83 -22.48 -6.03
N THR A 149 16.12 -21.66 -5.29
CA THR A 149 16.55 -21.13 -3.98
C THR A 149 15.57 -21.57 -2.88
N GLU A 150 15.88 -21.30 -1.63
CA GLU A 150 15.00 -21.54 -0.47
C GLU A 150 13.60 -20.92 -0.63
N ILE A 151 13.49 -19.82 -1.41
CA ILE A 151 12.21 -19.16 -1.70
C ILE A 151 11.23 -20.08 -2.44
N ALA A 152 11.73 -21.07 -3.19
CA ALA A 152 10.91 -22.01 -3.94
C ALA A 152 10.44 -23.21 -3.10
N GLU A 153 10.95 -23.40 -1.89
CA GLU A 153 10.60 -24.53 -1.05
C GLU A 153 9.11 -24.57 -0.72
N GLY A 154 8.50 -25.73 -0.95
CA GLY A 154 7.07 -25.95 -0.71
C GLY A 154 6.12 -25.27 -1.71
N LYS A 155 6.62 -24.54 -2.72
CA LYS A 155 5.79 -23.88 -3.73
C LYS A 155 5.59 -24.77 -4.97
N GLU A 156 4.42 -24.67 -5.61
CA GLU A 156 4.17 -25.29 -6.91
C GLU A 156 5.16 -24.75 -7.94
N THR A 157 5.74 -25.65 -8.72
CA THR A 157 6.63 -25.29 -9.83
C THR A 157 6.03 -25.70 -11.17
N ARG A 158 6.27 -24.92 -12.21
CA ARG A 158 5.80 -25.22 -13.56
C ARG A 158 6.80 -24.79 -14.61
N GLU A 159 6.97 -25.62 -15.62
CA GLU A 159 7.78 -25.27 -16.79
C GLU A 159 6.93 -24.57 -17.84
N TYR A 160 7.46 -23.45 -18.36
CA TYR A 160 6.94 -22.74 -19.52
C TYR A 160 8.07 -22.49 -20.51
N LYS A 161 7.96 -23.04 -21.72
CA LYS A 161 8.92 -22.85 -22.82
C LYS A 161 10.38 -23.10 -22.39
N GLY A 162 10.62 -24.20 -21.68
CA GLY A 162 11.95 -24.60 -21.23
C GLY A 162 12.49 -23.82 -20.01
N LYS A 163 11.69 -22.97 -19.37
CA LYS A 163 12.06 -22.22 -18.18
C LYS A 163 11.14 -22.55 -17.01
N MET A 164 11.74 -22.76 -15.85
CA MET A 164 11.00 -23.08 -14.63
C MET A 164 10.50 -21.83 -13.93
N TYR A 165 9.33 -21.93 -13.34
CA TYR A 165 8.63 -20.90 -12.58
C TYR A 165 8.13 -21.47 -11.27
N ILE A 166 7.96 -20.60 -10.28
CA ILE A 166 7.29 -20.90 -9.00
C ILE A 166 5.97 -20.13 -8.93
N LEU A 167 4.98 -20.74 -8.28
CA LEU A 167 3.70 -20.10 -7.98
C LEU A 167 3.88 -19.16 -6.78
N GLU A 168 3.46 -17.90 -6.93
CA GLU A 168 3.40 -16.92 -5.86
C GLU A 168 1.95 -16.46 -5.67
N GLU A 169 1.47 -16.48 -4.42
CA GLU A 169 0.18 -15.94 -4.06
C GLU A 169 0.23 -14.42 -3.97
N SER A 170 -0.87 -13.77 -4.34
CA SER A 170 -0.99 -12.33 -4.23
C SER A 170 -1.09 -11.85 -2.77
N LEU A 171 -0.81 -10.57 -2.55
CA LEU A 171 -0.94 -9.93 -1.24
C LEU A 171 -2.07 -8.90 -1.25
N VAL A 172 -2.89 -8.95 -0.22
CA VAL A 172 -3.91 -7.94 0.11
C VAL A 172 -3.74 -7.53 1.57
N SER A 173 -4.29 -6.39 1.96
CA SER A 173 -4.20 -5.90 3.33
C SER A 173 -5.52 -5.34 3.84
N ASP A 174 -5.69 -5.29 5.17
CA ASP A 174 -6.81 -4.59 5.81
C ASP A 174 -6.72 -3.09 5.52
N TYR A 175 -5.52 -2.53 5.65
CA TYR A 175 -5.23 -1.14 5.32
C TYR A 175 -4.00 -1.01 4.44
N SER A 176 -4.11 -0.21 3.37
CA SER A 176 -2.96 0.32 2.64
C SER A 176 -2.77 1.79 2.98
N ILE A 177 -1.55 2.19 3.28
CA ILE A 177 -1.19 3.56 3.63
C ILE A 177 -0.13 4.04 2.64
N VAL A 178 -0.47 5.05 1.84
CA VAL A 178 0.39 5.56 0.78
C VAL A 178 0.61 7.05 0.90
N LYS A 179 1.76 7.51 0.39
CA LYS A 179 2.06 8.95 0.30
C LYS A 179 2.11 9.37 -1.17
N ALA A 180 1.36 10.40 -1.51
CA ALA A 180 1.40 11.02 -2.83
C ALA A 180 1.86 12.48 -2.76
N TRP A 181 2.28 13.04 -3.90
CA TRP A 181 2.61 14.45 -4.02
C TRP A 181 1.35 15.30 -4.04
N LYS A 182 0.41 14.97 -4.93
CA LYS A 182 -0.89 15.64 -5.01
C LYS A 182 -2.01 14.62 -4.94
N GLY A 183 -3.14 15.05 -4.40
CA GLY A 183 -4.38 14.30 -4.48
C GLY A 183 -5.57 15.24 -4.51
N ASP A 184 -6.65 14.85 -5.18
CA ASP A 184 -7.89 15.60 -5.14
C ASP A 184 -8.86 15.05 -4.08
N THR A 185 -9.90 15.83 -3.76
CA THR A 185 -10.91 15.44 -2.77
C THR A 185 -11.76 14.23 -3.20
N LYS A 186 -11.58 13.71 -4.43
CA LYS A 186 -12.13 12.44 -4.91
C LYS A 186 -11.18 11.26 -4.70
N GLY A 187 -9.93 11.53 -4.30
CA GLY A 187 -8.92 10.53 -4.02
C GLY A 187 -8.05 10.15 -5.22
N ASN A 188 -8.11 10.88 -6.33
CA ASN A 188 -7.15 10.71 -7.41
C ASN A 188 -5.77 11.15 -6.97
N LEU A 189 -4.72 10.36 -7.28
CA LEU A 189 -3.37 10.60 -6.77
C LEU A 189 -2.36 10.79 -7.90
N VAL A 190 -1.45 11.75 -7.70
CA VAL A 190 -0.26 11.99 -8.51
C VAL A 190 0.98 11.85 -7.63
N PHE A 191 1.89 10.96 -8.01
CA PHE A 191 3.17 10.76 -7.33
C PHE A 191 4.28 11.53 -8.05
N LYS A 192 5.30 11.97 -7.31
CA LYS A 192 6.42 12.74 -7.85
C LYS A 192 7.69 11.90 -7.92
N ALA A 193 8.28 11.84 -9.12
CA ALA A 193 9.56 11.16 -9.36
C ALA A 193 9.62 9.76 -8.70
N THR A 194 10.70 9.45 -7.98
CA THR A 194 10.94 8.14 -7.35
C THR A 194 10.00 7.82 -6.19
N ALA A 195 9.28 8.79 -5.63
CA ALA A 195 8.24 8.55 -4.63
C ALA A 195 7.02 7.80 -5.18
N ARG A 196 6.92 7.61 -6.50
CA ARG A 196 5.91 6.75 -7.11
C ARG A 196 6.07 5.29 -6.69
N ASN A 197 7.27 4.73 -6.73
CA ASN A 197 7.71 3.39 -6.31
C ASN A 197 6.58 2.37 -5.99
N PHE A 198 6.50 1.82 -4.77
CA PHE A 198 5.47 0.87 -4.35
C PHE A 198 4.10 1.49 -4.07
N ASN A 199 4.02 2.82 -3.91
CA ASN A 199 2.79 3.50 -3.51
C ASN A 199 1.57 3.15 -4.40
N PRO A 200 1.63 3.18 -5.75
CA PRO A 200 0.46 2.88 -6.58
C PRO A 200 -0.04 1.44 -6.41
N VAL A 201 0.85 0.46 -6.44
CA VAL A 201 0.46 -0.96 -6.39
C VAL A 201 -0.08 -1.34 -5.01
N MET A 202 0.50 -0.82 -3.94
CA MET A 202 0.01 -1.01 -2.58
C MET A 202 -1.32 -0.28 -2.36
N GLY A 203 -1.47 0.94 -2.91
CA GLY A 203 -2.72 1.69 -2.80
C GLY A 203 -3.94 1.00 -3.42
N MET A 204 -3.71 0.07 -4.34
CA MET A 204 -4.78 -0.72 -4.97
C MET A 204 -5.15 -1.99 -4.18
N ALA A 205 -4.26 -2.48 -3.31
CA ALA A 205 -4.37 -3.79 -2.67
C ALA A 205 -4.92 -3.77 -1.23
N GLY A 206 -5.30 -2.60 -0.73
CA GLY A 206 -5.92 -2.45 0.60
C GLY A 206 -7.43 -2.52 0.57
N THR A 207 -8.02 -3.20 1.54
CA THR A 207 -9.48 -3.13 1.80
C THR A 207 -9.88 -1.69 2.11
N ILE A 208 -9.06 -1.00 2.90
CA ILE A 208 -9.17 0.45 3.14
C ILE A 208 -7.84 1.09 2.77
N THR A 209 -7.85 2.00 1.79
CA THR A 209 -6.67 2.76 1.40
C THR A 209 -6.72 4.17 1.93
N ILE A 210 -5.67 4.54 2.66
CA ILE A 210 -5.41 5.87 3.21
C ILE A 210 -4.33 6.52 2.35
N ALA A 211 -4.58 7.73 1.88
CA ALA A 211 -3.59 8.55 1.18
C ALA A 211 -3.26 9.80 1.99
N GLU A 212 -2.00 9.96 2.39
CA GLU A 212 -1.49 11.25 2.81
C GLU A 212 -0.88 11.96 1.61
N VAL A 213 -1.20 13.23 1.42
CA VAL A 213 -0.74 14.01 0.28
C VAL A 213 -0.06 15.30 0.74
N GLU A 214 0.89 15.80 -0.05
CA GLU A 214 1.53 17.09 0.24
C GLU A 214 0.64 18.27 -0.14
N HIS A 215 -0.19 18.06 -1.18
CA HIS A 215 -1.13 19.07 -1.68
C HIS A 215 -2.48 18.41 -1.94
N LEU A 216 -3.48 18.81 -1.19
CA LEU A 216 -4.87 18.42 -1.44
C LEU A 216 -5.54 19.50 -2.28
N VAL A 217 -6.06 19.12 -3.44
CA VAL A 217 -6.65 20.03 -4.42
C VAL A 217 -8.11 19.68 -4.71
N GLU A 218 -8.81 20.56 -5.41
CA GLU A 218 -10.19 20.28 -5.82
C GLU A 218 -10.24 19.44 -7.11
N PRO A 219 -11.34 18.70 -7.35
CA PRO A 219 -11.53 17.97 -8.58
C PRO A 219 -11.48 18.86 -9.81
N GLY A 220 -10.66 18.47 -10.79
CA GLY A 220 -10.41 19.22 -12.02
C GLY A 220 -9.10 20.02 -12.02
N GLU A 221 -8.41 20.14 -10.86
CA GLU A 221 -7.10 20.79 -10.79
C GLU A 221 -5.93 19.82 -11.11
N LEU A 222 -6.18 18.51 -11.11
CA LEU A 222 -5.21 17.52 -11.59
C LEU A 222 -5.43 17.27 -13.08
N ASP A 223 -4.35 17.20 -13.87
CA ASP A 223 -4.43 16.73 -15.24
C ASP A 223 -4.86 15.25 -15.22
N PRO A 224 -5.98 14.88 -15.88
CA PRO A 224 -6.44 13.49 -15.91
C PRO A 224 -5.44 12.52 -16.55
N ASN A 225 -4.53 13.00 -17.40
CA ASN A 225 -3.47 12.18 -18.00
C ASN A 225 -2.30 11.90 -17.02
N GLU A 226 -2.18 12.66 -15.94
CA GLU A 226 -1.14 12.50 -14.92
C GLU A 226 -1.61 11.69 -13.70
N ILE A 227 -2.88 11.29 -13.64
CA ILE A 227 -3.39 10.49 -12.51
C ILE A 227 -2.77 9.10 -12.55
N HIS A 228 -1.98 8.80 -11.52
CA HIS A 228 -1.31 7.51 -11.37
C HIS A 228 -2.16 6.46 -10.63
N THR A 229 -2.95 6.89 -9.64
CA THR A 229 -3.89 6.03 -8.92
C THR A 229 -5.27 6.66 -8.96
N PRO A 230 -6.26 6.01 -9.60
CA PRO A 230 -7.64 6.48 -9.62
C PRO A 230 -8.25 6.53 -8.23
N GLY A 231 -9.06 7.55 -7.98
CA GLY A 231 -9.70 7.77 -6.69
C GLY A 231 -10.58 6.63 -6.19
N ILE A 232 -11.02 5.73 -7.08
CA ILE A 232 -11.84 4.57 -6.68
C ILE A 232 -11.14 3.68 -5.64
N PHE A 233 -9.81 3.64 -5.66
CA PHE A 233 -9.02 2.85 -4.71
C PHE A 233 -8.80 3.56 -3.38
N VAL A 234 -8.98 4.88 -3.30
CA VAL A 234 -8.68 5.67 -2.09
C VAL A 234 -9.94 5.88 -1.27
N HIS A 235 -9.92 5.48 -0.01
CA HIS A 235 -11.05 5.56 0.91
C HIS A 235 -10.95 6.78 1.82
N ARG A 236 -9.73 7.14 2.24
CA ARG A 236 -9.46 8.30 3.09
C ARG A 236 -8.27 9.08 2.52
N ILE A 237 -8.38 10.40 2.54
CA ILE A 237 -7.31 11.29 2.07
C ILE A 237 -7.22 12.50 2.98
N PHE A 238 -6.00 12.97 3.27
CA PHE A 238 -5.74 14.19 4.00
C PHE A 238 -4.45 14.87 3.53
N GLU A 239 -4.35 16.17 3.72
CA GLU A 239 -3.13 16.92 3.48
C GLU A 239 -2.21 16.82 4.70
N GLY A 240 -1.03 16.20 4.51
CA GLY A 240 0.03 16.19 5.51
C GLY A 240 0.90 17.43 5.41
N LYS A 241 1.54 17.80 6.53
CA LYS A 241 2.44 18.97 6.61
C LYS A 241 3.75 18.59 7.27
N ASN A 242 4.78 19.42 7.02
CA ASN A 242 6.10 19.28 7.67
C ASN A 242 6.70 17.89 7.45
N TYR A 243 6.74 17.44 6.19
CA TYR A 243 7.43 16.21 5.83
C TYR A 243 8.94 16.36 5.99
N GLU A 244 9.58 15.37 6.60
CA GLU A 244 11.04 15.38 6.80
C GLU A 244 11.79 15.05 5.51
N LYS A 245 11.30 14.07 4.72
CA LYS A 245 11.83 13.69 3.39
C LYS A 245 13.35 13.53 3.38
N ARG A 246 13.92 12.78 4.30
CA ARG A 246 15.37 12.72 4.54
C ARG A 246 16.22 12.54 3.27
N ILE A 247 15.82 11.66 2.37
CA ILE A 247 16.56 11.38 1.13
C ILE A 247 16.04 12.17 -0.06
N GLU A 248 14.75 12.50 -0.10
CA GLU A 248 14.13 13.21 -1.22
C GLU A 248 14.70 14.64 -1.40
N GLN A 249 15.21 15.23 -0.33
CA GLN A 249 15.84 16.55 -0.35
C GLN A 249 17.22 16.55 -1.03
N LYS A 250 17.80 15.36 -1.22
CA LYS A 250 19.12 15.19 -1.90
C LYS A 250 18.99 14.92 -3.39
N THR A 251 17.77 14.89 -3.93
CA THR A 251 17.57 14.73 -5.36
C THR A 251 18.13 15.92 -6.11
N ILE A 252 18.85 15.60 -7.18
CA ILE A 252 19.59 16.52 -8.05
C ILE A 252 18.70 17.70 -8.43
N SER A 253 19.00 18.87 -7.89
CA SER A 253 18.54 20.13 -8.45
C SER A 253 19.34 20.36 -9.74
N LYS A 254 18.64 20.48 -10.86
CA LYS A 254 19.22 21.01 -12.09
C LYS A 254 19.47 22.49 -11.93
#